data_f7f624aad8d9e6707a758f6fd2857e4a
#
_entry.id   f7f624aad8d9e6707a758f6fd2857e4a
#
_cell.length_a   1.000
_cell.length_b   1.000
_cell.length_c   1.000
_cell.angle_alpha   90.00
_cell.angle_beta   90.00
_cell.angle_gamma   90.00
#
_symmetry.space_group_name_H-M   'P 1'
#
loop_
_entity.id
_entity.type
_entity.pdbx_description
1 polymer ?
#
loop_
_entity_poly.entity_id
_entity_poly.type
_entity_poly.pdbx_seq_one_letter_code
_entity_poly.pdbx_strand_id
1 'polypeptide(L)'
;MLLSALFQRYVPAAFADACAALRYAWDNAAALGIDRMRLAVGGDSAGGALAAGCAQWARDCAGIGLCFQLLLYPVTDCRMQTDSMRRGRDTPLWNARLNRRMWRLYLRGGAGDHPSWAAPMLAERFDGLPPAYVEVEQFDCLHDEGIDYAAALQAAGVSVQVEDVRGTFHGFDVFRKADLVKKQIEARSRALRTAFEKGA
;
A
#
# COMPACT_ATOMS: atom_id res chain seq x y z
N MET A 1 -19.65 -9.33 13.87
CA MET A 1 -20.81 -8.46 13.58
C MET A 1 -20.68 -7.02 14.08
N LEU A 2 -19.95 -6.73 15.16
CA LEU A 2 -19.74 -5.36 15.66
C LEU A 2 -18.73 -4.53 14.84
N LEU A 3 -17.72 -5.15 14.25
CA LEU A 3 -16.71 -4.48 13.40
C LEU A 3 -17.30 -3.88 12.12
N SER A 4 -18.21 -4.59 11.47
CA SER A 4 -18.84 -4.11 10.23
C SER A 4 -19.70 -2.84 10.45
N ALA A 5 -20.33 -2.69 11.61
CA ALA A 5 -21.15 -1.53 11.92
C ALA A 5 -20.32 -0.26 12.21
N LEU A 6 -19.13 -0.40 12.79
CA LEU A 6 -18.18 0.69 13.01
C LEU A 6 -17.56 1.17 11.70
N PHE A 7 -17.21 0.24 10.79
CA PHE A 7 -16.58 0.59 9.52
C PHE A 7 -17.57 1.15 8.47
N GLN A 8 -18.83 0.75 8.48
CA GLN A 8 -19.84 1.20 7.50
C GLN A 8 -20.16 2.70 7.57
N ARG A 9 -19.86 3.38 8.65
CA ARG A 9 -20.21 4.80 8.82
C ARG A 9 -19.11 5.78 8.42
N TYR A 10 -17.81 5.39 8.47
CA TYR A 10 -16.71 6.36 8.47
C TYR A 10 -15.48 5.97 7.65
N VAL A 11 -15.45 4.80 7.03
CA VAL A 11 -14.30 4.33 6.24
C VAL A 11 -14.77 3.83 4.88
N PRO A 12 -14.01 4.07 3.78
CA PRO A 12 -14.34 3.51 2.49
C PRO A 12 -14.51 1.99 2.54
N ALA A 13 -15.55 1.46 1.90
CA ALA A 13 -15.92 0.04 1.98
C ALA A 13 -14.76 -0.91 1.63
N ALA A 14 -13.96 -0.57 0.60
CA ALA A 14 -12.82 -1.38 0.20
C ALA A 14 -11.78 -1.55 1.31
N PHE A 15 -11.55 -0.51 2.12
CA PHE A 15 -10.63 -0.60 3.26
C PHE A 15 -11.21 -1.50 4.37
N ALA A 16 -12.51 -1.36 4.67
CA ALA A 16 -13.18 -2.21 5.65
C ALA A 16 -13.10 -3.69 5.27
N ASP A 17 -13.30 -4.01 3.98
CA ASP A 17 -13.19 -5.37 3.46
C ASP A 17 -11.76 -5.91 3.57
N ALA A 18 -10.75 -5.10 3.25
CA ALA A 18 -9.34 -5.46 3.38
C ALA A 18 -8.96 -5.74 4.85
N CYS A 19 -9.39 -4.89 5.79
CA CYS A 19 -9.19 -5.13 7.22
C CYS A 19 -9.92 -6.39 7.72
N ALA A 20 -11.14 -6.64 7.23
CA ALA A 20 -11.89 -7.85 7.57
C ALA A 20 -11.18 -9.12 7.08
N ALA A 21 -10.63 -9.09 5.86
CA ALA A 21 -9.85 -10.20 5.31
C ALA A 21 -8.58 -10.46 6.12
N LEU A 22 -7.83 -9.41 6.48
CA LEU A 22 -6.64 -9.51 7.33
C LEU A 22 -7.00 -10.07 8.71
N ARG A 23 -8.07 -9.57 9.34
CA ARG A 23 -8.56 -10.07 10.64
C ARG A 23 -8.95 -11.54 10.54
N TYR A 24 -9.68 -11.92 9.49
CA TYR A 24 -10.05 -13.31 9.26
C TYR A 24 -8.83 -14.23 9.14
N ALA A 25 -7.81 -13.82 8.37
CA ALA A 25 -6.58 -14.59 8.22
C ALA A 25 -5.83 -14.73 9.55
N TRP A 26 -5.78 -13.67 10.35
CA TRP A 26 -5.16 -13.69 11.67
C TRP A 26 -5.90 -14.61 12.66
N ASP A 27 -7.22 -14.47 12.75
CA ASP A 27 -8.03 -15.21 13.74
C ASP A 27 -8.14 -16.71 13.38
N ASN A 28 -8.09 -17.05 12.09
CA ASN A 28 -8.25 -18.43 11.60
C ASN A 28 -6.91 -19.04 11.11
N ALA A 29 -5.77 -18.47 11.48
CA ALA A 29 -4.46 -18.89 10.97
C ALA A 29 -4.22 -20.40 11.11
N ALA A 30 -4.52 -20.98 12.27
CA ALA A 30 -4.37 -22.42 12.52
C ALA A 30 -5.26 -23.28 11.59
N ALA A 31 -6.51 -22.87 11.38
CA ALA A 31 -7.45 -23.58 10.51
C ALA A 31 -7.06 -23.47 9.02
N LEU A 32 -6.43 -22.35 8.65
CA LEU A 32 -5.92 -22.10 7.30
C LEU A 32 -4.54 -22.72 7.04
N GLY A 33 -3.90 -23.29 8.08
CA GLY A 33 -2.55 -23.84 7.97
C GLY A 33 -1.46 -22.79 7.70
N ILE A 34 -1.68 -21.52 8.13
CA ILE A 34 -0.74 -20.43 7.96
C ILE A 34 -0.11 -20.04 9.29
N ASP A 35 1.14 -19.53 9.20
CA ASP A 35 1.83 -19.00 10.36
C ASP A 35 1.42 -17.55 10.61
N ARG A 36 0.80 -17.31 11.75
CA ARG A 36 0.34 -15.98 12.17
C ARG A 36 1.49 -14.96 12.25
N MET A 37 2.69 -15.40 12.59
CA MET A 37 3.86 -14.52 12.70
C MET A 37 4.44 -14.13 11.34
N ARG A 38 4.01 -14.79 10.26
CA ARG A 38 4.46 -14.55 8.89
C ARG A 38 3.36 -14.00 7.99
N LEU A 39 2.51 -13.14 8.53
CA LEU A 39 1.52 -12.41 7.74
C LEU A 39 2.12 -11.15 7.15
N ALA A 40 1.89 -10.94 5.87
CA ALA A 40 2.23 -9.71 5.16
C ALA A 40 1.00 -9.11 4.49
N VAL A 41 1.06 -7.82 4.24
CA VAL A 41 0.07 -7.12 3.39
C VAL A 41 0.76 -6.67 2.12
N GLY A 42 0.02 -6.66 1.00
CA GLY A 42 0.60 -6.17 -0.24
C GLY A 42 -0.46 -5.81 -1.26
N GLY A 43 -0.09 -4.93 -2.18
CA GLY A 43 -0.98 -4.51 -3.25
C GLY A 43 -0.32 -3.55 -4.22
N ASP A 44 -0.95 -3.46 -5.38
CA ASP A 44 -0.59 -2.56 -6.46
C ASP A 44 -1.55 -1.38 -6.53
N SER A 45 -1.07 -0.20 -6.85
CA SER A 45 -1.87 1.00 -7.08
C SER A 45 -2.79 1.34 -5.88
N ALA A 46 -4.09 1.36 -6.07
CA ALA A 46 -5.09 1.48 -5.01
C ALA A 46 -4.99 0.36 -3.97
N GLY A 47 -4.60 -0.87 -4.39
CA GLY A 47 -4.31 -1.98 -3.47
C GLY A 47 -3.10 -1.70 -2.58
N GLY A 48 -2.09 -0.97 -3.07
CA GLY A 48 -0.96 -0.47 -2.29
C GLY A 48 -1.40 0.51 -1.20
N ALA A 49 -2.35 1.39 -1.50
CA ALA A 49 -2.97 2.27 -0.49
C ALA A 49 -3.68 1.45 0.61
N LEU A 50 -4.49 0.47 0.19
CA LEU A 50 -5.20 -0.42 1.13
C LEU A 50 -4.23 -1.21 2.00
N ALA A 51 -3.15 -1.74 1.42
CA ALA A 51 -2.13 -2.48 2.14
C ALA A 51 -1.42 -1.61 3.19
N ALA A 52 -1.01 -0.40 2.82
CA ALA A 52 -0.40 0.57 3.73
C ALA A 52 -1.36 1.00 4.84
N GLY A 53 -2.63 1.29 4.51
CA GLY A 53 -3.66 1.59 5.50
C GLY A 53 -3.93 0.42 6.44
N CYS A 54 -3.98 -0.82 5.93
CA CYS A 54 -4.12 -2.02 6.75
C CYS A 54 -2.93 -2.21 7.70
N ALA A 55 -1.71 -1.89 7.26
CA ALA A 55 -0.53 -1.95 8.14
C ALA A 55 -0.65 -0.95 9.30
N GLN A 56 -1.11 0.27 9.04
CA GLN A 56 -1.38 1.27 10.09
C GLN A 56 -2.49 0.79 11.04
N TRP A 57 -3.61 0.35 10.52
CA TRP A 57 -4.72 -0.18 11.32
C TRP A 57 -4.30 -1.39 12.16
N ALA A 58 -3.52 -2.30 11.59
CA ALA A 58 -3.01 -3.49 12.29
C ALA A 58 -2.17 -3.11 13.51
N ARG A 59 -1.28 -2.11 13.36
CA ARG A 59 -0.46 -1.56 14.43
C ARG A 59 -1.30 -0.84 15.48
N ASP A 60 -2.20 0.07 15.06
CA ASP A 60 -2.84 1.04 15.96
C ASP A 60 -4.03 0.45 16.72
N CYS A 61 -4.80 -0.43 16.10
CA CYS A 61 -6.10 -0.83 16.65
C CYS A 61 -6.30 -2.34 16.73
N ALA A 62 -5.63 -3.11 15.87
CA ALA A 62 -5.97 -4.51 15.70
C ALA A 62 -5.10 -5.46 16.54
N GLY A 63 -3.92 -5.03 16.95
CA GLY A 63 -2.95 -5.89 17.62
C GLY A 63 -2.48 -7.06 16.74
N ILE A 64 -2.45 -6.85 15.42
CA ILE A 64 -2.02 -7.84 14.43
C ILE A 64 -0.57 -7.54 14.06
N GLY A 65 0.33 -8.49 14.32
CA GLY A 65 1.72 -8.41 13.88
C GLY A 65 1.81 -8.71 12.39
N LEU A 66 2.41 -7.79 11.64
CA LEU A 66 2.73 -7.99 10.23
C LEU A 66 4.25 -8.06 10.06
N CYS A 67 4.75 -9.04 9.30
CA CYS A 67 6.17 -9.18 9.03
C CYS A 67 6.63 -8.32 7.85
N PHE A 68 5.72 -7.87 6.95
CA PHE A 68 6.09 -7.12 5.75
C PHE A 68 4.93 -6.36 5.13
N GLN A 69 5.26 -5.32 4.34
CA GLN A 69 4.35 -4.65 3.41
C GLN A 69 4.99 -4.52 2.02
N LEU A 70 4.29 -5.01 0.98
CA LEU A 70 4.72 -4.94 -0.42
C LEU A 70 3.85 -3.93 -1.16
N LEU A 71 4.41 -2.78 -1.49
CA LEU A 71 3.69 -1.63 -2.04
C LEU A 71 4.18 -1.34 -3.45
N LEU A 72 3.37 -1.65 -4.46
CA LEU A 72 3.70 -1.44 -5.87
C LEU A 72 2.99 -0.20 -6.38
N TYR A 73 3.75 0.78 -6.84
CA TYR A 73 3.23 2.10 -7.30
C TYR A 73 2.02 2.58 -6.48
N PRO A 74 2.16 2.67 -5.14
CA PRO A 74 1.03 2.85 -4.25
C PRO A 74 0.42 4.25 -4.35
N VAL A 75 -0.91 4.34 -4.21
CA VAL A 75 -1.65 5.60 -4.08
C VAL A 75 -1.66 6.03 -2.61
N THR A 76 -0.79 6.94 -2.20
CA THR A 76 -0.58 7.23 -0.78
C THR A 76 -1.10 8.59 -0.32
N ASP A 77 -1.21 9.59 -1.21
CA ASP A 77 -1.48 10.97 -0.84
C ASP A 77 -2.65 11.63 -1.59
N CYS A 78 -3.76 11.81 -0.88
CA CYS A 78 -4.96 12.46 -1.44
C CYS A 78 -4.79 13.98 -1.67
N ARG A 79 -3.75 14.62 -1.14
CA ARG A 79 -3.45 16.05 -1.35
C ARG A 79 -2.99 16.35 -2.77
N MET A 80 -2.38 15.35 -3.46
CA MET A 80 -1.98 15.44 -4.88
C MET A 80 -1.02 16.62 -5.16
N GLN A 81 -0.03 16.85 -4.29
CA GLN A 81 0.81 18.04 -4.32
C GLN A 81 2.23 17.81 -4.85
N THR A 82 2.59 16.57 -5.19
CA THR A 82 3.93 16.20 -5.66
C THR A 82 4.21 16.72 -7.08
N ASP A 83 5.48 16.79 -7.46
CA ASP A 83 5.89 17.24 -8.79
C ASP A 83 5.50 16.24 -9.88
N SER A 84 5.64 14.92 -9.61
CA SER A 84 5.17 13.89 -10.52
C SER A 84 3.66 14.01 -10.78
N MET A 85 2.85 14.30 -9.74
CA MET A 85 1.42 14.53 -9.88
C MET A 85 1.11 15.77 -10.71
N ARG A 86 1.88 16.85 -10.58
CA ARG A 86 1.72 18.08 -11.38
C ARG A 86 2.07 17.86 -12.85
N ARG A 87 3.15 17.11 -13.13
CA ARG A 87 3.62 16.77 -14.49
C ARG A 87 2.83 15.66 -15.14
N GLY A 88 2.33 14.70 -14.36
CA GLY A 88 1.71 13.44 -14.81
C GLY A 88 0.27 13.58 -15.31
N ARG A 89 -0.05 14.62 -16.14
CA ARG A 89 -1.41 14.88 -16.63
C ARG A 89 -1.88 13.87 -17.68
N ASP A 90 -0.95 13.36 -18.47
CA ASP A 90 -1.20 12.52 -19.64
C ASP A 90 -0.32 11.25 -19.64
N THR A 91 0.09 10.79 -18.46
CA THR A 91 0.83 9.53 -18.30
C THR A 91 -0.02 8.33 -18.73
N PRO A 92 0.60 7.29 -19.33
CA PRO A 92 -0.11 6.11 -19.80
C PRO A 92 -0.86 5.38 -18.67
N LEU A 93 -1.99 4.78 -18.98
CA LEU A 93 -2.90 4.01 -18.13
C LEU A 93 -3.47 4.79 -16.95
N TRP A 94 -2.64 5.41 -16.12
CA TRP A 94 -3.04 6.22 -14.97
C TRP A 94 -2.38 7.59 -15.02
N ASN A 95 -3.15 8.63 -14.64
CA ASN A 95 -2.69 10.02 -14.68
C ASN A 95 -3.37 10.86 -13.61
N ALA A 96 -2.87 12.08 -13.41
CA ALA A 96 -3.36 12.99 -12.37
C ALA A 96 -4.85 13.34 -12.49
N ARG A 97 -5.44 13.32 -13.70
CA ARG A 97 -6.90 13.57 -13.89
C ARG A 97 -7.72 12.41 -13.33
N LEU A 98 -7.32 11.18 -13.68
CA LEU A 98 -7.97 9.96 -13.17
C LEU A 98 -7.79 9.85 -11.66
N ASN A 99 -6.58 10.13 -11.16
CA ASN A 99 -6.27 10.11 -9.74
C ASN A 99 -7.15 11.10 -8.94
N ARG A 100 -7.31 12.34 -9.43
CA ARG A 100 -8.21 13.33 -8.82
C ARG A 100 -9.67 12.86 -8.81
N ARG A 101 -10.13 12.22 -9.89
CA ARG A 101 -11.47 11.67 -9.97
C ARG A 101 -11.65 10.52 -8.98
N MET A 102 -10.68 9.63 -8.90
CA MET A 102 -10.65 8.50 -7.96
C MET A 102 -10.75 9.01 -6.52
N TRP A 103 -9.88 9.92 -6.08
CA TRP A 103 -9.92 10.46 -4.73
C TRP A 103 -11.27 11.12 -4.38
N ARG A 104 -11.85 11.89 -5.31
CA ARG A 104 -13.18 12.47 -5.13
C ARG A 104 -14.27 11.43 -4.90
N LEU A 105 -14.22 10.32 -5.64
CA LEU A 105 -15.19 9.22 -5.50
C LEU A 105 -14.95 8.42 -4.23
N TYR A 106 -13.68 8.12 -3.94
CA TYR A 106 -13.28 7.32 -2.80
C TYR A 106 -13.59 8.02 -1.47
N LEU A 107 -13.30 9.31 -1.38
CA LEU A 107 -13.52 10.12 -0.18
C LEU A 107 -14.86 10.87 -0.16
N ARG A 108 -15.79 10.58 -1.06
CA ARG A 108 -17.09 11.29 -1.14
C ARG A 108 -17.93 11.26 0.14
N GLY A 109 -17.74 10.25 0.98
CA GLY A 109 -18.37 10.08 2.31
C GLY A 109 -17.51 10.55 3.46
N GLY A 110 -16.39 11.23 3.18
CA GLY A 110 -15.36 11.58 4.16
C GLY A 110 -14.31 10.49 4.32
N ALA A 111 -13.19 10.83 4.97
CA ALA A 111 -12.10 9.91 5.26
C ALA A 111 -12.26 9.17 6.60
N GLY A 112 -13.35 9.43 7.33
CA GLY A 112 -13.59 8.89 8.67
C GLY A 112 -12.71 9.52 9.75
N ASP A 113 -12.70 8.91 10.92
CA ASP A 113 -11.95 9.40 12.09
C ASP A 113 -10.43 9.17 11.96
N HIS A 114 -10.02 8.32 11.04
CA HIS A 114 -8.63 7.99 10.75
C HIS A 114 -8.31 8.21 9.26
N PRO A 115 -8.09 9.46 8.82
CA PRO A 115 -7.83 9.78 7.40
C PRO A 115 -6.64 9.01 6.80
N SER A 116 -5.65 8.67 7.60
CA SER A 116 -4.47 7.92 7.17
C SER A 116 -4.77 6.48 6.72
N TRP A 117 -5.87 5.90 7.17
CA TRP A 117 -6.26 4.57 6.69
C TRP A 117 -6.78 4.61 5.25
N ALA A 118 -7.33 5.74 4.83
CA ALA A 118 -7.78 5.96 3.46
C ALA A 118 -6.67 6.55 2.58
N ALA A 119 -5.83 7.41 3.13
CA ALA A 119 -4.70 8.07 2.47
C ALA A 119 -3.45 7.94 3.35
N PRO A 120 -2.64 6.89 3.18
CA PRO A 120 -1.59 6.49 4.13
C PRO A 120 -0.57 7.56 4.48
N MET A 121 -0.31 8.50 3.57
CA MET A 121 0.62 9.62 3.80
C MET A 121 0.08 10.67 4.80
N LEU A 122 -1.18 10.59 5.20
CA LEU A 122 -1.76 11.45 6.24
C LEU A 122 -1.51 10.93 7.66
N ALA A 123 -0.75 9.85 7.84
CA ALA A 123 -0.42 9.34 9.15
C ALA A 123 0.42 10.34 9.96
N GLU A 124 0.10 10.50 11.24
CA GLU A 124 0.88 11.33 12.17
C GLU A 124 2.19 10.66 12.57
N ARG A 125 2.25 9.33 12.50
CA ARG A 125 3.43 8.53 12.84
C ARG A 125 3.58 7.32 11.92
N PHE A 126 4.83 6.97 11.61
CA PHE A 126 5.21 5.83 10.77
C PHE A 126 6.04 4.77 11.52
N ASP A 127 6.42 5.03 12.76
CA ASP A 127 7.14 4.08 13.61
C ASP A 127 6.30 2.84 13.91
N GLY A 128 6.96 1.72 14.13
CA GLY A 128 6.30 0.44 14.45
C GLY A 128 5.54 -0.20 13.27
N LEU A 129 5.61 0.36 12.06
CA LEU A 129 5.10 -0.28 10.86
C LEU A 129 6.05 -1.40 10.40
N PRO A 130 5.55 -2.43 9.71
CA PRO A 130 6.38 -3.53 9.25
C PRO A 130 7.38 -3.07 8.18
N PRO A 131 8.51 -3.78 8.02
CA PRO A 131 9.43 -3.56 6.90
C PRO A 131 8.70 -3.50 5.57
N ALA A 132 9.19 -2.69 4.64
CA ALA A 132 8.52 -2.41 3.39
C ALA A 132 9.39 -2.64 2.15
N TYR A 133 8.74 -3.05 1.07
CA TYR A 133 9.22 -2.89 -0.30
C TYR A 133 8.29 -1.89 -0.99
N VAL A 134 8.86 -0.82 -1.52
CA VAL A 134 8.13 0.21 -2.24
C VAL A 134 8.69 0.30 -3.65
N GLU A 135 7.87 0.01 -4.65
CA GLU A 135 8.21 0.13 -6.06
C GLU A 135 7.51 1.34 -6.67
N VAL A 136 8.26 2.15 -7.41
CA VAL A 136 7.75 3.34 -8.11
C VAL A 136 8.24 3.36 -9.54
N GLU A 137 7.47 3.95 -10.46
CA GLU A 137 7.72 3.99 -11.89
C GLU A 137 8.07 5.41 -12.35
N GLN A 138 9.14 5.53 -13.12
CA GLN A 138 9.69 6.83 -13.54
C GLN A 138 8.67 7.78 -14.18
N PHE A 139 7.74 7.27 -14.98
CA PHE A 139 6.74 8.05 -15.72
C PHE A 139 5.33 7.91 -15.13
N ASP A 140 5.24 7.65 -13.81
CA ASP A 140 3.97 7.60 -13.10
C ASP A 140 3.68 8.93 -12.39
N CYS A 141 2.43 9.38 -12.40
CA CYS A 141 2.02 10.52 -11.59
C CYS A 141 2.11 10.25 -10.08
N LEU A 142 2.14 8.98 -9.66
CA LEU A 142 2.28 8.54 -8.26
C LEU A 142 3.73 8.35 -7.82
N HIS A 143 4.72 8.53 -8.71
CA HIS A 143 6.13 8.30 -8.43
C HIS A 143 6.60 8.97 -7.12
N ASP A 144 6.45 10.29 -7.04
CA ASP A 144 7.00 11.07 -5.92
C ASP A 144 6.26 10.77 -4.61
N GLU A 145 4.93 10.53 -4.62
CA GLU A 145 4.20 10.19 -3.39
C GLU A 145 4.59 8.82 -2.84
N GLY A 146 4.98 7.87 -3.71
CA GLY A 146 5.57 6.59 -3.31
C GLY A 146 6.94 6.76 -2.68
N ILE A 147 7.80 7.62 -3.26
CA ILE A 147 9.11 7.99 -2.68
C ILE A 147 8.93 8.69 -1.33
N ASP A 148 8.02 9.66 -1.23
CA ASP A 148 7.75 10.38 0.02
C ASP A 148 7.26 9.45 1.13
N TYR A 149 6.40 8.48 0.79
CA TYR A 149 5.93 7.48 1.75
C TYR A 149 7.08 6.57 2.23
N ALA A 150 7.93 6.11 1.31
CA ALA A 150 9.13 5.34 1.66
C ALA A 150 10.09 6.13 2.56
N ALA A 151 10.30 7.42 2.25
CA ALA A 151 11.14 8.31 3.05
C ALA A 151 10.56 8.53 4.48
N ALA A 152 9.25 8.68 4.60
CA ALA A 152 8.57 8.82 5.89
C ALA A 152 8.73 7.54 6.75
N LEU A 153 8.60 6.36 6.15
CA LEU A 153 8.87 5.08 6.81
C LEU A 153 10.33 5.00 7.29
N GLN A 154 11.30 5.33 6.42
CA GLN A 154 12.73 5.31 6.76
C GLN A 154 13.08 6.29 7.88
N ALA A 155 12.55 7.51 7.83
CA ALA A 155 12.74 8.52 8.86
C ALA A 155 12.20 8.07 10.23
N ALA A 156 11.20 7.20 10.24
CA ALA A 156 10.63 6.59 11.45
C ALA A 156 11.36 5.29 11.88
N GLY A 157 12.48 4.95 11.26
CA GLY A 157 13.27 3.76 11.61
C GLY A 157 12.77 2.45 11.01
N VAL A 158 11.80 2.49 10.10
CA VAL A 158 11.32 1.30 9.39
C VAL A 158 12.30 0.92 8.28
N SER A 159 12.64 -0.37 8.17
CA SER A 159 13.48 -0.88 7.07
C SER A 159 12.70 -0.85 5.76
N VAL A 160 13.19 -0.12 4.76
CA VAL A 160 12.53 0.03 3.45
C VAL A 160 13.50 -0.28 2.32
N GLN A 161 13.10 -1.20 1.44
CA GLN A 161 13.69 -1.36 0.12
C GLN A 161 12.88 -0.53 -0.88
N VAL A 162 13.52 0.43 -1.55
CA VAL A 162 12.91 1.23 -2.61
C VAL A 162 13.44 0.74 -3.96
N GLU A 163 12.53 0.54 -4.91
CA GLU A 163 12.84 0.20 -6.29
C GLU A 163 12.23 1.26 -7.22
N ASP A 164 13.08 2.18 -7.72
CA ASP A 164 12.71 3.20 -8.72
C ASP A 164 12.96 2.64 -10.12
N VAL A 165 11.89 2.19 -10.78
CA VAL A 165 11.98 1.44 -12.05
C VAL A 165 12.00 2.40 -13.23
N ARG A 166 13.19 2.55 -13.83
CA ARG A 166 13.40 3.44 -14.95
C ARG A 166 12.75 2.94 -16.24
N GLY A 167 12.24 3.87 -17.05
CA GLY A 167 11.61 3.57 -18.34
C GLY A 167 10.21 3.00 -18.24
N THR A 168 9.59 2.99 -17.06
CA THR A 168 8.27 2.43 -16.80
C THR A 168 7.23 3.48 -16.45
N PHE A 169 5.97 3.08 -16.49
CA PHE A 169 4.79 3.87 -16.17
C PHE A 169 3.81 3.03 -15.33
N HIS A 170 2.82 3.66 -14.77
CA HIS A 170 1.84 3.00 -13.89
C HIS A 170 1.26 1.71 -14.48
N GLY A 171 1.37 0.59 -13.77
CA GLY A 171 0.83 -0.69 -14.22
C GLY A 171 1.56 -1.30 -15.43
N PHE A 172 2.84 -0.95 -15.66
CA PHE A 172 3.64 -1.48 -16.77
C PHE A 172 3.72 -3.01 -16.79
N ASP A 173 3.53 -3.64 -15.66
CA ASP A 173 3.61 -5.08 -15.46
C ASP A 173 2.43 -5.88 -16.05
N VAL A 174 1.45 -5.21 -16.63
CA VAL A 174 0.46 -5.85 -17.53
C VAL A 174 1.14 -6.49 -18.75
N PHE A 175 2.34 -6.01 -19.13
CA PHE A 175 3.14 -6.55 -20.24
C PHE A 175 4.03 -7.71 -19.80
N ARG A 176 3.43 -8.77 -19.28
CA ARG A 176 4.09 -9.92 -18.61
C ARG A 176 5.23 -10.59 -19.39
N LYS A 177 5.29 -10.42 -20.72
CA LYS A 177 6.35 -10.99 -21.58
C LYS A 177 7.62 -10.16 -21.60
N ALA A 178 7.57 -8.88 -21.19
CA ALA A 178 8.74 -8.01 -21.18
C ALA A 178 9.76 -8.47 -20.13
N ASP A 179 11.04 -8.48 -20.48
CA ASP A 179 12.10 -8.95 -19.57
C ASP A 179 12.23 -8.07 -18.33
N LEU A 180 11.98 -6.77 -18.48
CA LEU A 180 11.93 -5.86 -17.33
C LEU A 180 10.84 -6.27 -16.32
N VAL A 181 9.65 -6.65 -16.80
CA VAL A 181 8.56 -7.13 -15.95
C VAL A 181 8.93 -8.41 -15.22
N LYS A 182 9.54 -9.38 -15.92
CA LYS A 182 10.03 -10.62 -15.30
C LYS A 182 11.04 -10.33 -14.19
N LYS A 183 12.00 -9.41 -14.46
CA LYS A 183 13.00 -8.97 -13.48
C LYS A 183 12.33 -8.37 -12.23
N GLN A 184 11.30 -7.52 -12.39
CA GLN A 184 10.60 -6.92 -11.26
C GLN A 184 9.78 -7.96 -10.47
N ILE A 185 9.12 -8.90 -11.14
CA ILE A 185 8.42 -10.02 -10.47
C ILE A 185 9.40 -10.83 -9.62
N GLU A 186 10.61 -11.09 -10.13
CA GLU A 186 11.65 -11.78 -9.37
C GLU A 186 12.14 -10.96 -8.15
N ALA A 187 12.29 -9.63 -8.29
CA ALA A 187 12.69 -8.75 -7.20
C ALA A 187 11.63 -8.73 -6.09
N ARG A 188 10.35 -8.55 -6.44
CA ARG A 188 9.20 -8.63 -5.54
C ARG A 188 9.13 -9.98 -4.81
N SER A 189 9.33 -11.07 -5.55
CA SER A 189 9.33 -12.44 -5.01
C SER A 189 10.49 -12.68 -4.03
N ARG A 190 11.69 -12.15 -4.32
CA ARG A 190 12.84 -12.21 -3.40
C ARG A 190 12.54 -11.42 -2.12
N ALA A 191 12.01 -10.21 -2.22
CA ALA A 191 11.66 -9.39 -1.07
C ALA A 191 10.68 -10.10 -0.13
N LEU A 192 9.60 -10.67 -0.67
CA LEU A 192 8.63 -11.46 0.10
C LEU A 192 9.27 -12.69 0.75
N ARG A 193 10.07 -13.45 0.01
CA ARG A 193 10.74 -14.64 0.54
C ARG A 193 11.65 -14.28 1.72
N THR A 194 12.47 -13.26 1.54
CA THR A 194 13.36 -12.76 2.61
C THR A 194 12.58 -12.31 3.84
N ALA A 195 11.43 -11.66 3.65
CA ALA A 195 10.59 -11.23 4.75
C ALA A 195 10.01 -12.41 5.54
N PHE A 196 9.56 -13.46 4.85
CA PHE A 196 9.01 -14.67 5.48
C PHE A 196 10.09 -15.53 6.15
N GLU A 197 11.33 -15.50 5.68
CA GLU A 197 12.47 -16.19 6.32
C GLU A 197 12.91 -15.49 7.62
N LYS A 198 12.87 -14.17 7.68
CA LYS A 198 13.27 -13.37 8.86
C LYS A 198 12.18 -13.30 9.94
N GLY A 199 10.95 -13.52 9.59
CA GLY A 199 9.81 -13.55 10.54
C GLY A 199 9.60 -14.89 11.23
N ALA A 200 10.56 -15.80 11.08
CA ALA A 200 10.55 -17.12 11.72
C ALA A 200 11.36 -17.16 13.01
#